data_ea797cf78cb38506a882d96b2285814e
#
_entry.id   ea797cf78cb38506a882d96b2285814e
#
_cell.length_a   1.000
_cell.length_b   1.000
_cell.length_c   1.000
_cell.angle_alpha   90.00
_cell.angle_beta   90.00
_cell.angle_gamma   90.00
#
_symmetry.space_group_name_H-M   'P 1'
#
loop_
_entity.id
_entity.type
_entity.pdbx_description
1 polymer ?
#
loop_
_entity_poly.entity_id
_entity_poly.type
_entity_poly.pdbx_seq_one_letter_code
_entity_poly.pdbx_strand_id
1 'polypeptide(L)'
;LSYRGKLCGDLTVSCLDENEFMVFGSGAAQEMHRRWFESHLDKFNVEYKNRSDEFHGISIAGPNSRKVLEKIVRDDVSNEKFRFRDSRRMFVGGVPAIINRISFTGELGYEIYVAPHFQIKLYEELMEAGKEFGIKPFGGRALMSMRLEKNWGAWTLDYRPDFTAKETGLESFINWNKEFIGKEKAKQDNSSNRLVPLIIQTNDIDVTNNEAVMKGDNS
;
A
#
# COMPACT_ATOMS: atom_id res chain seq x y z
N LEU A 1 -6.73 -11.85 -8.57
CA LEU A 1 -7.62 -11.52 -9.70
C LEU A 1 -8.98 -12.20 -9.54
N SER A 2 -10.02 -11.67 -10.20
CA SER A 2 -11.34 -12.31 -10.29
C SER A 2 -11.32 -13.47 -11.29
N TYR A 3 -12.37 -14.29 -11.30
CA TYR A 3 -12.57 -15.34 -12.32
C TYR A 3 -12.59 -14.82 -13.77
N ARG A 4 -12.84 -13.50 -13.92
CA ARG A 4 -12.81 -12.80 -15.21
C ARG A 4 -11.43 -12.24 -15.57
N GLY A 5 -10.39 -12.47 -14.76
CA GLY A 5 -9.05 -11.91 -14.96
C GLY A 5 -8.93 -10.42 -14.60
N LYS A 6 -9.96 -9.83 -13.99
CA LYS A 6 -9.96 -8.43 -13.54
C LYS A 6 -9.39 -8.30 -12.13
N LEU A 7 -9.00 -7.08 -11.75
CA LEU A 7 -8.50 -6.80 -10.40
C LEU A 7 -9.55 -7.13 -9.33
N CYS A 8 -9.13 -7.66 -8.21
CA CYS A 8 -9.93 -7.87 -7.00
C CYS A 8 -9.40 -7.11 -5.80
N GLY A 9 -8.20 -6.60 -5.87
CA GLY A 9 -7.56 -5.87 -4.80
C GLY A 9 -6.12 -5.53 -5.16
N ASP A 10 -5.62 -4.53 -4.48
CA ASP A 10 -4.22 -4.17 -4.36
C ASP A 10 -3.86 -4.29 -2.89
N LEU A 11 -3.09 -5.31 -2.54
CA LEU A 11 -2.87 -5.73 -1.17
C LEU A 11 -1.38 -5.89 -0.89
N THR A 12 -0.94 -5.43 0.27
CA THR A 12 0.39 -5.77 0.79
C THR A 12 0.29 -7.05 1.61
N VAL A 13 1.10 -8.05 1.27
CA VAL A 13 1.20 -9.30 2.01
C VAL A 13 2.56 -9.37 2.70
N SER A 14 2.55 -9.31 4.02
CA SER A 14 3.73 -9.40 4.87
C SER A 14 3.86 -10.81 5.44
N CYS A 15 4.96 -11.47 5.15
CA CYS A 15 5.35 -12.74 5.78
C CYS A 15 6.01 -12.40 7.13
N LEU A 16 5.32 -12.69 8.21
CA LEU A 16 5.78 -12.39 9.58
C LEU A 16 6.50 -13.57 10.22
N ASP A 17 6.21 -14.78 9.77
CA ASP A 17 6.86 -16.03 10.16
C ASP A 17 6.62 -17.07 9.05
N GLU A 18 7.22 -18.26 9.17
CA GLU A 18 7.11 -19.35 8.19
C GLU A 18 5.66 -19.67 7.79
N ASN A 19 4.74 -19.62 8.75
CA ASN A 19 3.32 -19.94 8.56
C ASN A 19 2.40 -18.78 8.95
N GLU A 20 2.91 -17.56 9.08
CA GLU A 20 2.11 -16.41 9.46
C GLU A 20 2.25 -15.27 8.45
N PHE A 21 1.13 -14.89 7.88
CA PHE A 21 1.04 -13.81 6.90
C PHE A 21 0.04 -12.76 7.38
N MET A 22 0.40 -11.50 7.26
CA MET A 22 -0.53 -10.39 7.47
C MET A 22 -0.81 -9.69 6.15
N VAL A 23 -2.10 -9.48 5.87
CA VAL A 23 -2.56 -8.82 4.65
C VAL A 23 -3.10 -7.44 4.99
N PHE A 24 -2.54 -6.42 4.34
CA PHE A 24 -2.99 -5.03 4.47
C PHE A 24 -3.68 -4.60 3.19
N GLY A 25 -4.82 -3.96 3.33
CA GLY A 25 -5.61 -3.48 2.20
C GLY A 25 -6.34 -2.18 2.51
N SER A 26 -7.05 -1.66 1.51
CA SER A 26 -7.87 -0.45 1.67
C SER A 26 -9.03 -0.69 2.62
N GLY A 27 -9.20 0.18 3.61
CA GLY A 27 -10.32 0.13 4.54
C GLY A 27 -11.69 0.22 3.84
N ALA A 28 -11.78 0.99 2.74
CA ALA A 28 -13.01 1.10 1.95
C ALA A 28 -13.43 -0.23 1.27
N ALA A 29 -12.46 -1.13 1.04
CA ALA A 29 -12.70 -2.43 0.41
C ALA A 29 -12.62 -3.61 1.40
N GLN A 30 -12.50 -3.35 2.69
CA GLN A 30 -12.30 -4.36 3.73
C GLN A 30 -13.31 -5.51 3.64
N GLU A 31 -14.60 -5.21 3.60
CA GLU A 31 -15.65 -6.22 3.55
C GLU A 31 -15.68 -7.01 2.23
N MET A 32 -15.34 -6.34 1.12
CA MET A 32 -15.21 -7.02 -0.17
C MET A 32 -14.07 -8.03 -0.13
N HIS A 33 -12.90 -7.63 0.40
CA HIS A 33 -11.74 -8.52 0.52
C HIS A 33 -12.00 -9.65 1.52
N ARG A 34 -12.64 -9.39 2.66
CA ARG A 34 -13.02 -10.40 3.65
C ARG A 34 -13.87 -11.49 3.01
N ARG A 35 -14.97 -11.11 2.33
CA ARG A 35 -15.87 -12.04 1.64
C ARG A 35 -15.14 -12.85 0.56
N TRP A 36 -14.24 -12.20 -0.16
CA TRP A 36 -13.44 -12.87 -1.18
C TRP A 36 -12.55 -13.95 -0.57
N PHE A 37 -11.84 -13.64 0.51
CA PHE A 37 -11.00 -14.63 1.21
C PHE A 37 -11.86 -15.76 1.77
N GLU A 38 -12.86 -15.46 2.57
CA GLU A 38 -13.72 -16.46 3.20
C GLU A 38 -14.36 -17.43 2.18
N SER A 39 -14.73 -16.94 1.01
CA SER A 39 -15.31 -17.79 -0.04
C SER A 39 -14.33 -18.75 -0.73
N HIS A 40 -13.04 -18.63 -0.46
CA HIS A 40 -12.01 -19.44 -1.14
C HIS A 40 -11.13 -20.26 -0.20
N LEU A 41 -11.18 -20.00 1.11
CA LEU A 41 -10.25 -20.60 2.07
C LEU A 41 -10.58 -22.02 2.47
N ASP A 42 -11.83 -22.46 2.35
CA ASP A 42 -12.28 -23.81 2.74
C ASP A 42 -11.49 -24.96 2.10
N LYS A 43 -10.80 -24.67 1.00
CA LYS A 43 -10.00 -25.66 0.26
C LYS A 43 -8.55 -25.77 0.76
N PHE A 44 -8.17 -24.93 1.72
CA PHE A 44 -6.81 -24.83 2.21
C PHE A 44 -6.76 -25.06 3.72
N ASN A 45 -5.67 -25.63 4.20
CA ASN A 45 -5.42 -25.75 5.64
C ASN A 45 -4.86 -24.43 6.18
N VAL A 46 -5.70 -23.42 6.25
CA VAL A 46 -5.35 -22.07 6.74
C VAL A 46 -6.43 -21.56 7.69
N GLU A 47 -6.01 -20.83 8.71
CA GLU A 47 -6.90 -20.04 9.56
C GLU A 47 -6.89 -18.60 9.07
N TYR A 48 -8.06 -18.03 8.86
CA TYR A 48 -8.24 -16.62 8.52
C TYR A 48 -8.84 -15.85 9.69
N LYS A 49 -8.22 -14.75 10.05
CA LYS A 49 -8.69 -13.86 11.10
C LYS A 49 -8.68 -12.41 10.63
N ASN A 50 -9.84 -11.77 10.64
CA ASN A 50 -9.92 -10.32 10.46
C ASN A 50 -9.40 -9.63 11.72
N ARG A 51 -8.35 -8.80 11.58
CA ARG A 51 -7.69 -8.07 12.65
C ARG A 51 -7.71 -6.54 12.44
N SER A 52 -8.63 -6.05 11.61
CA SER A 52 -8.67 -4.63 11.23
C SER A 52 -8.83 -3.69 12.42
N ASP A 53 -9.53 -4.11 13.45
CA ASP A 53 -9.74 -3.31 14.67
C ASP A 53 -8.64 -3.50 15.73
N GLU A 54 -7.70 -4.44 15.50
CA GLU A 54 -6.61 -4.73 16.44
C GLU A 54 -5.37 -3.87 16.20
N PHE A 55 -5.28 -3.16 15.07
CA PHE A 55 -4.11 -2.38 14.69
C PHE A 55 -4.47 -0.99 14.19
N HIS A 56 -3.68 -0.02 14.61
CA HIS A 56 -3.61 1.30 14.01
C HIS A 56 -2.25 1.49 13.33
N GLY A 57 -2.24 2.07 12.13
CA GLY A 57 -1.04 2.33 11.34
C GLY A 57 -0.62 3.79 11.40
N ILE A 58 0.69 4.02 11.51
CA ILE A 58 1.31 5.33 11.28
C ILE A 58 2.35 5.15 10.18
N SER A 59 2.29 6.00 9.16
CA SER A 59 3.31 6.07 8.11
C SER A 59 4.30 7.19 8.39
N ILE A 60 5.59 6.89 8.29
CA ILE A 60 6.66 7.87 8.24
C ILE A 60 7.35 7.77 6.88
N ALA A 61 7.53 8.88 6.18
CA ALA A 61 8.14 8.91 4.86
C ALA A 61 9.04 10.14 4.68
N GLY A 62 10.03 10.02 3.82
CA GLY A 62 11.00 11.06 3.49
C GLY A 62 12.44 10.59 3.66
N PRO A 63 13.41 11.36 3.15
CA PRO A 63 14.81 10.95 3.10
C PRO A 63 15.44 10.74 4.48
N ASN A 64 14.91 11.36 5.53
CA ASN A 64 15.38 11.21 6.90
C ASN A 64 14.58 10.20 7.72
N SER A 65 13.56 9.54 7.16
CA SER A 65 12.69 8.62 7.90
C SER A 65 13.44 7.50 8.63
N ARG A 66 14.51 6.97 8.01
CA ARG A 66 15.39 5.98 8.67
C ARG A 66 16.11 6.56 9.88
N LYS A 67 16.67 7.75 9.77
CA LYS A 67 17.36 8.39 10.89
C LYS A 67 16.45 8.64 12.09
N VAL A 68 15.19 8.97 11.82
CA VAL A 68 14.17 9.07 12.88
C VAL A 68 13.94 7.70 13.52
N LEU A 69 13.76 6.66 12.70
CA LEU A 69 13.52 5.32 13.19
C LEU A 69 14.70 4.78 14.02
N GLU A 70 15.94 4.97 13.56
CA GLU A 70 17.18 4.56 14.26
C GLU A 70 17.29 5.11 15.68
N LYS A 71 16.65 6.25 15.98
CA LYS A 71 16.66 6.82 17.34
C LYS A 71 15.73 6.10 18.33
N ILE A 72 14.73 5.39 17.82
CA ILE A 72 13.67 4.81 18.65
C ILE A 72 13.52 3.30 18.50
N VAL A 73 14.37 2.65 17.70
CA VAL A 73 14.48 1.19 17.62
C VAL A 73 15.85 0.73 18.09
N ARG A 74 15.93 -0.51 18.54
CA ARG A 74 17.20 -1.15 18.90
C ARG A 74 17.77 -2.00 17.78
N ASP A 75 16.89 -2.40 16.86
CA ASP A 75 17.22 -3.25 15.72
C ASP A 75 17.98 -2.45 14.66
N ASP A 76 18.85 -3.13 13.94
CA ASP A 76 19.51 -2.55 12.78
C ASP A 76 18.51 -2.40 11.62
N VAL A 77 18.19 -1.15 11.28
CA VAL A 77 17.27 -0.78 10.19
C VAL A 77 18.00 -0.22 8.97
N SER A 78 19.31 -0.50 8.84
CA SER A 78 20.09 -0.21 7.65
C SER A 78 19.50 -0.85 6.39
N ASN A 79 19.97 -0.44 5.21
CA ASN A 79 19.52 -1.03 3.95
C ASN A 79 19.84 -2.53 3.84
N GLU A 80 20.96 -2.94 4.43
CA GLU A 80 21.48 -4.28 4.40
C GLU A 80 20.65 -5.22 5.28
N LYS A 81 20.21 -4.72 6.40
CA LYS A 81 19.50 -5.50 7.42
C LYS A 81 17.99 -5.39 7.33
N PHE A 82 17.44 -4.27 6.90
CA PHE A 82 16.02 -4.05 6.72
C PHE A 82 15.76 -3.54 5.29
N ARG A 83 15.61 -4.47 4.36
CA ARG A 83 15.53 -4.19 2.93
C ARG A 83 14.16 -3.70 2.50
N PHE A 84 14.07 -3.07 1.34
CA PHE A 84 12.79 -2.70 0.74
C PHE A 84 11.85 -3.91 0.64
N ARG A 85 10.64 -3.74 1.12
CA ARG A 85 9.58 -4.75 1.30
C ARG A 85 9.81 -5.76 2.43
N ASP A 86 10.83 -5.60 3.25
CA ASP A 86 10.93 -6.38 4.48
C ASP A 86 9.83 -5.97 5.45
N SER A 87 9.34 -6.94 6.19
CA SER A 87 8.38 -6.79 7.28
C SER A 87 8.91 -7.47 8.54
N ARG A 88 8.76 -6.84 9.70
CA ARG A 88 9.26 -7.37 10.97
C ARG A 88 8.37 -6.98 12.15
N ARG A 89 8.43 -7.81 13.18
CA ARG A 89 8.03 -7.42 14.53
C ARG A 89 9.24 -6.85 15.26
N MET A 90 9.10 -5.64 15.79
CA MET A 90 10.13 -5.01 16.64
C MET A 90 9.51 -4.02 17.61
N PHE A 91 10.31 -3.51 18.54
CA PHE A 91 9.89 -2.42 19.41
C PHE A 91 10.26 -1.08 18.78
N VAL A 92 9.29 -0.17 18.64
CA VAL A 92 9.46 1.19 18.15
C VAL A 92 9.05 2.18 19.24
N GLY A 93 9.97 2.97 19.77
CA GLY A 93 9.70 3.85 20.91
C GLY A 93 9.22 3.09 22.17
N GLY A 94 9.71 1.86 22.36
CA GLY A 94 9.28 0.99 23.46
C GLY A 94 7.91 0.34 23.27
N VAL A 95 7.28 0.48 22.10
CA VAL A 95 5.97 -0.07 21.75
C VAL A 95 6.14 -1.28 20.83
N PRO A 96 5.51 -2.44 21.11
CA PRO A 96 5.54 -3.56 20.20
C PRO A 96 4.79 -3.22 18.90
N ALA A 97 5.45 -3.41 17.77
CA ALA A 97 4.94 -3.02 16.46
C ALA A 97 5.22 -4.08 15.39
N ILE A 98 4.40 -4.07 14.34
CA ILE A 98 4.72 -4.65 13.04
C ILE A 98 5.14 -3.49 12.15
N ILE A 99 6.30 -3.61 11.50
CA ILE A 99 6.82 -2.55 10.65
C ILE A 99 7.12 -3.10 9.26
N ASN A 100 6.59 -2.41 8.26
CA ASN A 100 6.82 -2.70 6.85
C ASN A 100 7.71 -1.61 6.25
N ARG A 101 8.79 -1.99 5.58
CA ARG A 101 9.61 -1.03 4.83
C ARG A 101 9.02 -0.80 3.45
N ILE A 102 7.94 -0.08 3.41
CA ILE A 102 7.24 0.38 2.20
C ILE A 102 6.75 1.80 2.40
N SER A 103 6.42 2.48 1.31
CA SER A 103 5.84 3.82 1.35
C SER A 103 4.91 4.04 0.17
N PHE A 104 3.76 4.62 0.46
CA PHE A 104 2.81 5.03 -0.56
C PHE A 104 3.22 6.34 -1.26
N THR A 105 4.11 7.12 -0.64
CA THR A 105 4.56 8.43 -1.16
C THR A 105 5.65 8.34 -2.22
N GLY A 106 6.29 7.19 -2.40
CA GLY A 106 7.47 7.04 -3.27
C GLY A 106 8.82 7.37 -2.61
N GLU A 107 8.79 8.00 -1.45
CA GLU A 107 9.98 8.27 -0.64
C GLU A 107 10.39 7.05 0.17
N LEU A 108 11.61 7.07 0.74
CA LEU A 108 11.99 6.13 1.79
C LEU A 108 10.97 6.22 2.92
N GLY A 109 10.41 5.11 3.34
CA GLY A 109 9.39 5.14 4.38
C GLY A 109 9.10 3.80 5.01
N TYR A 110 8.32 3.89 6.06
CA TYR A 110 7.91 2.76 6.88
C TYR A 110 6.45 2.91 7.28
N GLU A 111 5.73 1.82 7.26
CA GLU A 111 4.39 1.71 7.83
C GLU A 111 4.50 0.91 9.14
N ILE A 112 4.06 1.51 10.22
CA ILE A 112 4.24 1.00 11.59
C ILE A 112 2.86 0.73 12.17
N TYR A 113 2.56 -0.51 12.50
CA TYR A 113 1.28 -0.97 12.99
C TYR A 113 1.38 -1.39 14.46
N VAL A 114 0.55 -0.80 15.29
CA VAL A 114 0.52 -1.03 16.74
C VAL A 114 -0.89 -1.28 17.23
N ALA A 115 -1.05 -1.90 18.40
CA ALA A 115 -2.35 -1.99 19.05
C ALA A 115 -2.91 -0.57 19.35
N PRO A 116 -4.23 -0.36 19.27
CA PRO A 116 -4.85 0.98 19.34
C PRO A 116 -4.41 1.82 20.53
N HIS A 117 -4.26 1.20 21.72
CA HIS A 117 -3.85 1.91 22.95
C HIS A 117 -2.40 2.43 22.91
N PHE A 118 -1.58 2.02 21.96
CA PHE A 118 -0.22 2.51 21.77
C PHE A 118 -0.09 3.61 20.72
N GLN A 119 -1.15 3.95 19.99
CA GLN A 119 -1.09 4.88 18.86
C GLN A 119 -0.54 6.25 19.25
N ILE A 120 -1.04 6.82 20.35
CA ILE A 120 -0.62 8.15 20.82
C ILE A 120 0.85 8.12 21.20
N LYS A 121 1.26 7.12 21.99
CA LYS A 121 2.67 6.97 22.40
C LYS A 121 3.59 6.85 21.19
N LEU A 122 3.26 6.01 20.22
CA LEU A 122 4.06 5.88 18.99
C LEU A 122 4.17 7.21 18.24
N TYR A 123 3.07 7.95 18.10
CA TYR A 123 3.07 9.26 17.45
C TYR A 123 4.01 10.24 18.16
N GLU A 124 3.94 10.34 19.49
CA GLU A 124 4.78 11.23 20.30
C GLU A 124 6.26 10.87 20.17
N GLU A 125 6.61 9.58 20.23
CA GLU A 125 7.99 9.09 20.06
C GLU A 125 8.55 9.44 18.67
N LEU A 126 7.76 9.25 17.62
CA LEU A 126 8.15 9.61 16.25
C LEU A 126 8.35 11.13 16.10
N MET A 127 7.44 11.93 16.63
CA MET A 127 7.51 13.39 16.56
C MET A 127 8.71 13.93 17.35
N GLU A 128 8.97 13.38 18.53
CA GLU A 128 10.14 13.77 19.34
C GLU A 128 11.44 13.39 18.65
N ALA A 129 11.59 12.14 18.20
CA ALA A 129 12.78 11.67 17.51
C ALA A 129 13.04 12.43 16.18
N GLY A 130 11.97 12.89 15.55
CA GLY A 130 12.03 13.57 14.26
C GLY A 130 12.25 15.08 14.34
N LYS A 131 12.20 15.71 15.51
CA LYS A 131 12.32 17.18 15.65
C LYS A 131 13.53 17.76 14.96
N GLU A 132 14.72 17.21 15.17
CA GLU A 132 15.97 17.68 14.56
C GLU A 132 16.01 17.50 13.05
N PHE A 133 15.19 16.60 12.50
CA PHE A 133 15.08 16.34 11.06
C PHE A 133 13.93 17.10 10.42
N GLY A 134 13.23 17.95 11.17
CA GLY A 134 12.11 18.74 10.68
C GLY A 134 10.86 17.91 10.34
N ILE A 135 10.58 16.84 11.08
CA ILE A 135 9.38 16.02 10.90
C ILE A 135 8.12 16.88 11.01
N LYS A 136 7.16 16.63 10.14
CA LYS A 136 5.86 17.31 10.16
C LYS A 136 4.75 16.31 9.80
N PRO A 137 3.58 16.39 10.44
CA PRO A 137 2.43 15.66 9.97
C PRO A 137 1.98 16.20 8.60
N PHE A 138 1.46 15.32 7.75
CA PHE A 138 0.87 15.69 6.46
C PHE A 138 -0.50 15.02 6.30
N GLY A 139 -1.40 15.67 5.59
CA GLY A 139 -2.77 15.22 5.42
C GLY A 139 -2.96 14.29 4.22
N GLY A 140 -4.13 13.68 4.13
CA GLY A 140 -4.50 12.74 3.07
C GLY A 140 -4.42 13.34 1.65
N ARG A 141 -4.71 14.64 1.46
CA ARG A 141 -4.57 15.30 0.13
C ARG A 141 -3.11 15.34 -0.32
N ALA A 142 -2.18 15.68 0.59
CA ALA A 142 -0.75 15.66 0.30
C ALA A 142 -0.27 14.22 -0.02
N LEU A 143 -0.76 13.22 0.73
CA LEU A 143 -0.48 11.81 0.45
C LEU A 143 -0.92 11.42 -0.95
N MET A 144 -2.14 11.83 -1.37
CA MET A 144 -2.68 11.53 -2.69
C MET A 144 -1.90 12.20 -3.81
N SER A 145 -1.39 13.42 -3.61
CA SER A 145 -0.49 14.09 -4.55
C SER A 145 0.86 13.35 -4.68
N MET A 146 1.49 13.04 -3.56
CA MET A 146 2.78 12.34 -3.55
C MET A 146 2.71 10.96 -4.21
N ARG A 147 1.64 10.19 -4.01
CA ARG A 147 1.49 8.88 -4.70
C ARG A 147 1.36 9.03 -6.22
N LEU A 148 0.74 10.12 -6.69
CA LEU A 148 0.65 10.42 -8.13
C LEU A 148 2.03 10.74 -8.72
N GLU A 149 2.87 11.48 -8.01
CA GLU A 149 4.27 11.72 -8.41
C GLU A 149 5.06 10.41 -8.54
N LYS A 150 4.77 9.42 -7.70
CA LYS A 150 5.29 8.05 -7.80
C LYS A 150 4.70 7.26 -8.98
N ASN A 151 3.66 7.74 -9.61
CA ASN A 151 2.86 7.02 -10.58
C ASN A 151 2.24 5.72 -10.01
N TRP A 152 1.72 5.77 -8.78
CA TRP A 152 1.06 4.65 -8.14
C TRP A 152 -0.43 4.88 -8.00
N GLY A 153 -1.22 3.91 -8.49
CA GLY A 153 -2.67 3.94 -8.34
C GLY A 153 -3.12 3.63 -6.93
N ALA A 154 -4.32 4.08 -6.59
CA ALA A 154 -4.99 3.73 -5.34
C ALA A 154 -6.19 2.82 -5.61
N TRP A 155 -6.38 1.81 -4.75
CA TRP A 155 -7.56 0.95 -4.83
C TRP A 155 -8.85 1.77 -4.64
N THR A 156 -9.87 1.46 -5.41
CA THR A 156 -11.16 2.16 -5.56
C THR A 156 -11.11 3.47 -6.35
N LEU A 157 -9.95 4.03 -6.61
CA LEU A 157 -9.80 5.20 -7.46
C LEU A 157 -9.29 4.80 -8.86
N ASP A 158 -8.01 4.47 -8.97
CA ASP A 158 -7.37 4.10 -10.23
C ASP A 158 -7.40 2.58 -10.45
N TYR A 159 -7.24 1.81 -9.38
CA TYR A 159 -7.34 0.35 -9.40
C TYR A 159 -8.75 -0.07 -8.97
N ARG A 160 -9.49 -0.65 -9.90
CA ARG A 160 -10.89 -1.03 -9.72
C ARG A 160 -11.19 -2.39 -10.37
N PRO A 161 -12.28 -3.06 -9.97
CA PRO A 161 -12.68 -4.34 -10.57
C PRO A 161 -13.03 -4.28 -12.07
N ASP A 162 -13.14 -3.07 -12.63
CA ASP A 162 -13.40 -2.85 -14.05
C ASP A 162 -12.17 -3.11 -14.92
N PHE A 163 -10.98 -3.02 -14.35
CA PHE A 163 -9.71 -3.07 -15.06
C PHE A 163 -8.97 -4.39 -14.87
N THR A 164 -8.09 -4.68 -15.84
CA THR A 164 -7.11 -5.75 -15.76
C THR A 164 -5.80 -5.26 -15.16
N ALA A 165 -4.95 -6.20 -14.75
CA ALA A 165 -3.59 -5.87 -14.32
C ALA A 165 -2.76 -5.24 -15.45
N LYS A 166 -3.02 -5.63 -16.71
CA LYS A 166 -2.37 -5.08 -17.89
C LYS A 166 -2.76 -3.62 -18.14
N GLU A 167 -4.06 -3.30 -18.06
CA GLU A 167 -4.58 -1.93 -18.22
C GLU A 167 -4.01 -0.97 -17.18
N THR A 168 -3.78 -1.45 -15.95
CA THR A 168 -3.32 -0.65 -14.81
C THR A 168 -1.80 -0.65 -14.60
N GLY A 169 -1.04 -1.38 -15.44
CA GLY A 169 0.42 -1.49 -15.27
C GLY A 169 0.87 -2.44 -14.15
N LEU A 170 -0.06 -3.20 -13.55
CA LEU A 170 0.23 -4.15 -12.48
C LEU A 170 0.62 -5.55 -12.99
N GLU A 171 0.76 -5.73 -14.29
CA GLU A 171 1.08 -7.03 -14.90
C GLU A 171 2.41 -7.61 -14.39
N SER A 172 3.38 -6.76 -14.08
CA SER A 172 4.68 -7.16 -13.53
C SER A 172 4.60 -7.83 -12.17
N PHE A 173 3.50 -7.67 -11.44
CA PHE A 173 3.24 -8.33 -10.17
C PHE A 173 2.63 -9.72 -10.31
N ILE A 174 2.25 -10.14 -11.53
CA ILE A 174 1.69 -11.45 -11.78
C ILE A 174 2.81 -12.49 -11.94
N ASN A 175 2.81 -13.48 -11.07
CA ASN A 175 3.67 -14.66 -11.26
C ASN A 175 2.95 -15.69 -12.14
N TRP A 176 3.22 -15.65 -13.43
CA TRP A 176 2.62 -16.54 -14.43
C TRP A 176 2.97 -18.03 -14.25
N ASN A 177 4.00 -18.35 -13.46
CA ASN A 177 4.40 -19.73 -13.17
C ASN A 177 3.56 -20.39 -12.07
N LYS A 178 2.72 -19.61 -11.38
CA LYS A 178 1.76 -20.13 -10.39
C LYS A 178 0.37 -20.32 -10.98
N GLU A 179 -0.39 -21.24 -10.40
CA GLU A 179 -1.82 -21.31 -10.63
C GLU A 179 -2.53 -20.34 -9.70
N PHE A 180 -3.48 -19.59 -10.26
CA PHE A 180 -4.30 -18.63 -9.52
C PHE A 180 -5.64 -18.39 -10.21
N ILE A 181 -6.61 -17.88 -9.46
CA ILE A 181 -7.95 -17.57 -9.95
C ILE A 181 -7.86 -16.51 -11.06
N GLY A 182 -8.49 -16.78 -12.21
CA GLY A 182 -8.54 -15.86 -13.33
C GLY A 182 -7.31 -15.87 -14.24
N LYS A 183 -6.32 -16.77 -14.02
CA LYS A 183 -5.09 -16.85 -14.82
C LYS A 183 -5.35 -16.92 -16.32
N GLU A 184 -6.18 -17.85 -16.76
CA GLU A 184 -6.45 -18.05 -18.21
C GLU A 184 -7.15 -16.85 -18.85
N LYS A 185 -8.05 -16.19 -18.12
CA LYS A 185 -8.69 -14.96 -18.59
C LYS A 185 -7.73 -13.79 -18.63
N ALA A 186 -6.84 -13.67 -17.63
CA ALA A 186 -5.81 -12.63 -17.63
C ALA A 186 -4.79 -12.81 -18.77
N LYS A 187 -4.42 -14.05 -19.12
CA LYS A 187 -3.55 -14.33 -20.29
C LYS A 187 -4.19 -13.95 -21.62
N GLN A 188 -5.51 -14.05 -21.72
CA GLN A 188 -6.29 -13.71 -22.94
C GLN A 188 -6.56 -12.21 -23.06
N ASP A 189 -6.09 -11.39 -22.11
CA ASP A 189 -6.29 -9.94 -22.14
C ASP A 189 -5.53 -9.31 -23.32
N ASN A 190 -6.28 -8.83 -24.29
CA ASN A 190 -5.80 -8.13 -25.48
C ASN A 190 -6.10 -6.63 -25.43
N SER A 191 -6.48 -6.08 -24.28
CA SER A 191 -6.78 -4.66 -24.13
C SER A 191 -5.59 -3.79 -24.55
N SER A 192 -5.88 -2.75 -25.32
CA SER A 192 -4.94 -1.70 -25.70
C SER A 192 -4.95 -0.52 -24.72
N ASN A 193 -5.93 -0.49 -23.82
CA ASN A 193 -6.03 0.55 -22.81
C ASN A 193 -4.86 0.51 -21.85
N ARG A 194 -4.44 1.67 -21.38
CA ARG A 194 -3.36 1.82 -20.38
C ARG A 194 -3.68 2.99 -19.47
N LEU A 195 -3.45 2.77 -18.18
CA LEU A 195 -3.35 3.85 -17.23
C LEU A 195 -2.07 4.63 -17.48
N VAL A 196 -2.19 5.93 -17.67
CA VAL A 196 -1.06 6.82 -17.94
C VAL A 196 -1.09 8.02 -16.98
N PRO A 197 0.06 8.46 -16.45
CA PRO A 197 0.14 9.70 -15.72
C PRO A 197 0.10 10.89 -16.67
N LEU A 198 -0.55 11.97 -16.27
CA LEU A 198 -0.61 13.21 -16.99
C LEU A 198 0.00 14.34 -16.16
N ILE A 199 0.83 15.17 -16.79
CA ILE A 199 1.28 16.41 -16.19
C ILE A 199 0.33 17.51 -16.66
N ILE A 200 -0.37 18.12 -15.70
CA ILE A 200 -1.34 19.16 -15.99
C ILE A 200 -0.73 20.50 -15.67
N GLN A 201 -0.69 21.40 -16.64
CA GLN A 201 -0.22 22.77 -16.45
C GLN A 201 -1.42 23.64 -16.04
N THR A 202 -1.51 23.96 -14.77
CA THR A 202 -2.52 24.87 -14.22
C THR A 202 -1.81 25.95 -13.41
N ASN A 203 -2.41 27.13 -13.31
CA ASN A 203 -1.84 28.21 -12.50
C ASN A 203 -2.37 28.20 -11.07
N ASP A 204 -3.69 28.00 -10.88
CA ASP A 204 -4.32 28.20 -9.56
C ASP A 204 -5.43 27.18 -9.22
N ILE A 205 -5.79 26.29 -10.13
CA ILE A 205 -6.95 25.40 -9.96
C ILE A 205 -6.52 23.94 -10.11
N ASP A 206 -6.76 23.12 -9.09
CA ASP A 206 -6.66 21.67 -9.20
C ASP A 206 -7.75 21.13 -10.10
N VAL A 207 -7.43 20.14 -10.91
CA VAL A 207 -8.43 19.37 -11.67
C VAL A 207 -9.20 18.45 -10.72
N THR A 208 -10.47 18.26 -11.03
CA THR A 208 -11.31 17.33 -10.27
C THR A 208 -11.26 15.92 -10.84
N ASN A 209 -11.76 14.94 -10.09
CA ASN A 209 -11.84 13.57 -10.56
C ASN A 209 -12.86 13.42 -11.69
N ASN A 210 -12.60 12.50 -12.61
CA ASN A 210 -13.47 12.11 -13.73
C ASN A 210 -13.67 13.20 -14.79
N GLU A 211 -12.79 14.16 -14.89
CA GLU A 211 -12.78 15.09 -16.00
C GLU A 211 -12.29 14.40 -17.29
N ALA A 212 -12.92 14.72 -18.39
CA ALA A 212 -12.54 14.19 -19.68
C ALA A 212 -11.24 14.83 -20.17
N VAL A 213 -10.31 14.01 -20.66
CA VAL A 213 -9.09 14.48 -21.33
C VAL A 213 -9.33 14.40 -22.84
N MET A 214 -9.33 15.54 -23.49
CA MET A 214 -9.59 15.67 -24.92
C MET A 214 -8.28 15.76 -25.71
N LYS A 215 -8.23 15.15 -26.87
CA LYS A 215 -7.09 15.25 -27.80
C LYS A 215 -7.48 16.08 -29.02
N GLY A 216 -6.98 17.33 -29.12
CA GLY A 216 -7.28 18.25 -30.21
C GLY A 216 -8.71 18.82 -30.11
N ASP A 217 -9.16 19.45 -31.20
CA ASP A 217 -10.43 20.16 -31.26
C ASP A 217 -11.67 19.26 -31.48
N ASN A 218 -11.49 17.96 -31.50
CA ASN A 218 -12.58 17.00 -31.64
C ASN A 218 -13.04 16.52 -30.26
N SER A 219 -14.10 17.11 -29.78
CA SER A 219 -14.93 16.63 -28.68
C SER A 219 -15.74 15.41 -29.07
#